data_dee2abd2fcd6e4f6f6426db458b6b683
#
_entry.id   dee2abd2fcd6e4f6f6426db458b6b683
#
_cell.length_a   1.000
_cell.length_b   1.000
_cell.length_c   1.000
_cell.angle_alpha   90.00
_cell.angle_beta   90.00
_cell.angle_gamma   90.00
#
_symmetry.space_group_name_H-M   'P 1'
#
loop_
_entity.id
_entity.type
_entity.pdbx_description
1 polymer ?
#
loop_
_entity_poly.entity_id
_entity_poly.type
_entity_poly.pdbx_seq_one_letter_code
_entity_poly.pdbx_strand_id
1 'polypeptide(L)'
;VELITQKKNLKIGQSRTLGISKSNIEFFKKNIINIEKLLWKLKKIEVYTDNLKNEKLLNFENNNEQIFSIIKNHELYKVLEKDLSKNKYFKKKHLTNKNLSFVKNYEIIINCDYFHNFTNNYFSKKIIKKYNSIAYTTIIRHKKILNNIASQIFTKRGPLAFLPVSNTETSIVYSVHN
;
A
#
# COMPACT_ATOMS: atom_id res chain seq x y z
N VAL A 1 -15.67 -13.74 13.37
CA VAL A 1 -14.82 -12.53 13.33
C VAL A 1 -15.68 -11.33 12.97
N GLU A 2 -15.55 -10.24 13.73
CA GLU A 2 -16.23 -8.98 13.41
C GLU A 2 -15.20 -7.91 13.02
N LEU A 3 -15.39 -7.28 11.85
CA LEU A 3 -14.69 -6.08 11.46
C LEU A 3 -15.50 -4.86 11.90
N ILE A 4 -14.96 -4.13 12.86
CA ILE A 4 -15.58 -2.94 13.40
C ILE A 4 -14.99 -1.72 12.70
N THR A 5 -15.82 -0.87 12.09
CA THR A 5 -15.40 0.33 11.37
C THR A 5 -16.24 1.53 11.75
N GLN A 6 -15.62 2.69 11.85
CA GLN A 6 -16.32 3.97 12.08
C GLN A 6 -16.86 4.59 10.78
N LYS A 7 -16.31 4.22 9.63
CA LYS A 7 -16.74 4.73 8.32
C LYS A 7 -17.63 3.73 7.62
N LYS A 8 -18.86 4.13 7.31
CA LYS A 8 -19.83 3.30 6.58
C LYS A 8 -19.33 2.92 5.19
N ASN A 9 -18.68 3.85 4.50
CA ASN A 9 -18.05 3.63 3.19
C ASN A 9 -16.61 4.10 3.23
N LEU A 10 -15.66 3.19 3.12
CA LEU A 10 -14.24 3.51 2.95
C LEU A 10 -14.02 3.97 1.50
N LYS A 11 -13.89 5.28 1.29
CA LYS A 11 -13.38 5.80 0.01
C LYS A 11 -11.86 5.57 -0.02
N ILE A 12 -11.44 4.52 -0.68
CA ILE A 12 -10.01 4.25 -0.87
C ILE A 12 -9.52 5.06 -2.06
N GLY A 13 -8.50 5.88 -1.82
CA GLY A 13 -7.87 6.67 -2.88
C GLY A 13 -7.35 5.77 -4.00
N GLN A 14 -7.73 6.07 -5.24
CA GLN A 14 -7.34 5.27 -6.40
C GLN A 14 -5.87 5.48 -6.81
N SER A 15 -5.22 6.54 -6.33
CA SER A 15 -3.83 6.86 -6.64
C SER A 15 -2.80 6.07 -5.82
N ARG A 16 -3.22 5.36 -4.78
CA ARG A 16 -2.29 4.60 -3.94
C ARG A 16 -1.96 3.26 -4.55
N THR A 17 -0.67 2.97 -4.57
CA THR A 17 -0.10 1.69 -4.98
C THR A 17 0.73 1.09 -3.85
N LEU A 18 0.87 -0.22 -3.88
CA LEU A 18 1.71 -0.99 -2.95
C LEU A 18 2.73 -1.78 -3.76
N GLY A 19 3.95 -1.79 -3.27
CA GLY A 19 4.97 -2.71 -3.74
C GLY A 19 4.88 -4.03 -2.97
N ILE A 20 5.01 -5.15 -3.67
CA ILE A 20 4.89 -6.48 -3.07
C ILE A 20 6.00 -7.41 -3.58
N SER A 21 6.69 -8.06 -2.65
CA SER A 21 7.75 -9.01 -2.95
C SER A 21 7.19 -10.36 -3.42
N LYS A 22 8.03 -11.16 -4.09
CA LYS A 22 7.66 -12.52 -4.53
C LYS A 22 7.22 -13.39 -3.35
N SER A 23 7.94 -13.36 -2.23
CA SER A 23 7.59 -14.11 -1.02
C SER A 23 6.22 -13.72 -0.44
N ASN A 24 5.89 -12.43 -0.44
CA ASN A 24 4.59 -11.97 0.01
C ASN A 24 3.46 -12.39 -0.95
N ILE A 25 3.71 -12.41 -2.25
CA ILE A 25 2.74 -12.92 -3.23
C ILE A 25 2.44 -14.40 -2.97
N GLU A 26 3.49 -15.21 -2.75
CA GLU A 26 3.35 -16.62 -2.41
C GLU A 26 2.60 -16.82 -1.09
N PHE A 27 2.88 -15.99 -0.07
CA PHE A 27 2.15 -15.99 1.19
C PHE A 27 0.65 -15.70 0.98
N PHE A 28 0.31 -14.66 0.22
CA PHE A 28 -1.08 -14.35 -0.12
C PHE A 28 -1.76 -15.51 -0.82
N LYS A 29 -1.12 -16.08 -1.83
CA LYS A 29 -1.65 -17.20 -2.62
C LYS A 29 -1.93 -18.44 -1.77
N LYS A 30 -1.01 -18.74 -0.83
CA LYS A 30 -1.11 -19.94 0.02
C LYS A 30 -2.10 -19.76 1.17
N ASN A 31 -2.14 -18.58 1.80
CA ASN A 31 -2.79 -18.42 3.11
C ASN A 31 -4.04 -17.51 3.09
N ILE A 32 -4.22 -16.70 2.06
CA ILE A 32 -5.28 -15.69 2.00
C ILE A 32 -6.09 -15.84 0.71
N ILE A 33 -5.56 -15.32 -0.39
CA ILE A 33 -6.21 -15.29 -1.69
C ILE A 33 -5.18 -15.12 -2.82
N ASN A 34 -5.45 -15.69 -3.99
CA ASN A 34 -4.60 -15.48 -5.15
C ASN A 34 -4.80 -14.08 -5.75
N ILE A 35 -3.77 -13.25 -5.66
CA ILE A 35 -3.74 -11.86 -6.14
C ILE A 35 -2.96 -11.68 -7.45
N GLU A 36 -2.44 -12.75 -8.07
CA GLU A 36 -1.54 -12.68 -9.23
C GLU A 36 -2.11 -11.85 -10.39
N LYS A 37 -3.42 -11.89 -10.61
CA LYS A 37 -4.10 -11.12 -11.68
C LYS A 37 -4.12 -9.60 -11.47
N LEU A 38 -3.85 -9.15 -10.25
CA LEU A 38 -3.83 -7.73 -9.89
C LEU A 38 -2.42 -7.13 -9.95
N LEU A 39 -1.41 -7.97 -10.18
CA LEU A 39 -0.01 -7.57 -10.08
C LEU A 39 0.52 -7.06 -11.40
N TRP A 40 1.17 -5.90 -11.36
CA TRP A 40 2.05 -5.44 -12.40
C TRP A 40 3.50 -5.82 -12.07
N LYS A 41 4.07 -6.71 -12.86
CA LYS A 41 5.38 -7.31 -12.60
C LYS A 41 6.50 -6.40 -13.09
N LEU A 42 7.46 -6.11 -12.22
CA LEU A 42 8.66 -5.36 -12.54
C LEU A 42 9.84 -6.29 -12.76
N LYS A 43 10.60 -6.01 -13.80
CA LYS A 43 11.85 -6.71 -14.10
C LYS A 43 13.07 -5.96 -13.57
N LYS A 44 12.93 -4.64 -13.34
CA LYS A 44 14.05 -3.77 -13.02
C LYS A 44 13.62 -2.62 -12.11
N ILE A 45 14.51 -2.22 -11.21
CA ILE A 45 14.39 -0.99 -10.43
C ILE A 45 15.67 -0.20 -10.63
N GLU A 46 15.52 1.04 -11.10
CA GLU A 46 16.61 1.96 -11.35
C GLU A 46 16.54 3.14 -10.39
N VAL A 47 17.68 3.48 -9.81
CA VAL A 47 17.79 4.60 -8.86
C VAL A 47 18.74 5.65 -9.45
N TYR A 48 18.28 6.89 -9.41
CA TYR A 48 18.99 8.07 -9.94
C TYR A 48 19.10 9.14 -8.85
N THR A 49 19.96 10.11 -9.09
CA THR A 49 20.01 11.37 -8.34
C THR A 49 20.10 12.54 -9.29
N ASP A 50 19.54 13.68 -8.93
CA ASP A 50 19.59 14.92 -9.71
C ASP A 50 21.00 15.52 -9.80
N ASN A 51 21.94 15.08 -8.95
CA ASN A 51 23.33 15.54 -8.92
C ASN A 51 24.24 14.87 -9.95
N LEU A 52 23.85 13.73 -10.55
CA LEU A 52 24.67 12.90 -11.43
C LEU A 52 24.15 12.94 -12.88
N LYS A 53 23.90 14.08 -13.48
CA LYS A 53 23.60 14.27 -14.92
C LYS A 53 22.98 13.05 -15.63
N ASN A 54 21.94 12.42 -15.01
CA ASN A 54 21.26 11.21 -15.47
C ASN A 54 22.05 9.88 -15.33
N GLU A 55 23.15 9.84 -14.63
CA GLU A 55 23.81 8.59 -14.32
C GLU A 55 23.00 7.78 -13.28
N LYS A 56 22.99 6.47 -13.47
CA LYS A 56 22.34 5.55 -12.52
C LYS A 56 23.20 5.38 -11.29
N LEU A 57 22.60 5.62 -10.12
CA LEU A 57 23.24 5.35 -8.84
C LEU A 57 23.21 3.86 -8.50
N LEU A 58 22.07 3.20 -8.70
CA LEU A 58 21.86 1.78 -8.44
C LEU A 58 20.93 1.17 -9.48
N ASN A 59 21.16 -0.12 -9.74
CA ASN A 59 20.34 -0.93 -10.63
C ASN A 59 20.08 -2.28 -9.98
N PHE A 60 18.80 -2.64 -9.84
CA PHE A 60 18.38 -3.93 -9.34
C PHE A 60 17.69 -4.68 -10.48
N GLU A 61 18.26 -5.81 -10.88
CA GLU A 61 17.67 -6.75 -11.85
C GLU A 61 18.11 -8.17 -11.54
N ASN A 62 17.35 -9.15 -11.96
CA ASN A 62 17.67 -10.56 -11.79
C ASN A 62 17.37 -11.30 -13.10
N ASN A 63 18.37 -11.44 -13.99
CA ASN A 63 18.30 -12.21 -15.24
C ASN A 63 16.97 -12.10 -15.99
N ASN A 64 16.42 -10.90 -16.11
CA ASN A 64 15.10 -10.64 -16.70
C ASN A 64 13.90 -11.29 -15.97
N GLU A 65 14.10 -11.87 -14.82
CA GLU A 65 13.02 -12.36 -13.96
C GLU A 65 12.31 -11.23 -13.23
N GLN A 66 11.11 -11.54 -12.76
CA GLN A 66 10.36 -10.64 -11.89
C GLN A 66 11.09 -10.48 -10.54
N ILE A 67 11.45 -9.26 -10.18
CA ILE A 67 12.05 -8.93 -8.88
C ILE A 67 11.03 -8.40 -7.88
N PHE A 68 10.00 -7.72 -8.38
CA PHE A 68 9.00 -7.05 -7.56
C PHE A 68 7.69 -6.89 -8.33
N SER A 69 6.61 -6.55 -7.64
CA SER A 69 5.34 -6.22 -8.29
C SER A 69 4.69 -5.01 -7.66
N ILE A 70 3.92 -4.30 -8.47
CA ILE A 70 3.07 -3.20 -8.02
C ILE A 70 1.61 -3.64 -8.11
N ILE A 71 0.84 -3.29 -7.08
CA ILE A 71 -0.60 -3.50 -7.02
C ILE A 71 -1.30 -2.19 -6.65
N LYS A 72 -2.44 -1.92 -7.27
CA LYS A 72 -3.29 -0.80 -6.86
C LYS A 72 -4.01 -1.14 -5.55
N ASN A 73 -3.82 -0.32 -4.53
CA ASN A 73 -4.34 -0.59 -3.19
C ASN A 73 -5.87 -0.79 -3.17
N HIS A 74 -6.61 0.02 -3.94
CA HIS A 74 -8.06 -0.08 -4.02
C HIS A 74 -8.55 -1.38 -4.68
N GLU A 75 -7.77 -1.96 -5.62
CA GLU A 75 -8.08 -3.25 -6.24
C GLU A 75 -7.86 -4.40 -5.27
N LEU A 76 -6.73 -4.39 -4.54
CA LEU A 76 -6.46 -5.35 -3.48
C LEU A 76 -7.58 -5.33 -2.43
N TYR A 77 -7.97 -4.14 -1.95
CA TYR A 77 -9.03 -4.00 -0.97
C TYR A 77 -10.36 -4.59 -1.46
N LYS A 78 -10.77 -4.28 -2.71
CA LYS A 78 -12.01 -4.82 -3.28
C LYS A 78 -12.03 -6.34 -3.33
N VAL A 79 -10.91 -6.97 -3.70
CA VAL A 79 -10.81 -8.42 -3.77
C VAL A 79 -10.86 -9.04 -2.38
N LEU A 80 -10.15 -8.48 -1.41
CA LEU A 80 -10.19 -8.93 -0.01
C LEU A 80 -11.59 -8.75 0.60
N GLU A 81 -12.23 -7.61 0.41
CA GLU A 81 -13.59 -7.37 0.91
C GLU A 81 -14.61 -8.33 0.30
N LYS A 82 -14.52 -8.56 -1.02
CA LYS A 82 -15.39 -9.50 -1.72
C LYS A 82 -15.21 -10.92 -1.21
N ASP A 83 -13.98 -11.33 -0.91
CA ASP A 83 -13.72 -12.69 -0.43
C ASP A 83 -14.18 -12.88 1.01
N LEU A 84 -13.87 -11.90 1.89
CA LEU A 84 -14.36 -11.90 3.27
C LEU A 84 -15.88 -11.94 3.34
N SER A 85 -16.58 -11.24 2.46
CA SER A 85 -18.06 -11.20 2.46
C SER A 85 -18.73 -12.54 2.16
N LYS A 86 -18.01 -13.50 1.57
CA LYS A 86 -18.50 -14.86 1.34
C LYS A 86 -18.41 -15.75 2.58
N ASN A 87 -17.62 -15.35 3.57
CA ASN A 87 -17.41 -16.14 4.77
C ASN A 87 -18.55 -15.93 5.76
N LYS A 88 -19.31 -17.00 6.07
CA LYS A 88 -20.46 -16.96 6.99
C LYS A 88 -20.12 -16.54 8.42
N TYR A 89 -18.84 -16.65 8.81
CA TYR A 89 -18.35 -16.25 10.13
C TYR A 89 -17.81 -14.83 10.18
N PHE A 90 -17.81 -14.12 9.03
CA PHE A 90 -17.38 -12.74 8.96
C PHE A 90 -18.59 -11.80 9.04
N LYS A 91 -18.53 -10.83 9.95
CA LYS A 91 -19.52 -9.76 10.08
C LYS A 91 -18.84 -8.41 10.03
N LYS A 92 -19.42 -7.49 9.27
CA LYS A 92 -18.99 -6.09 9.24
C LYS A 92 -19.97 -5.25 10.04
N LYS A 93 -19.47 -4.58 11.08
CA LYS A 93 -20.27 -3.75 11.98
C LYS A 93 -19.82 -2.31 11.91
N HIS A 94 -20.77 -1.42 11.77
CA HIS A 94 -20.49 0.00 11.79
C HIS A 94 -20.81 0.56 13.18
N LEU A 95 -19.83 1.21 13.82
CA LEU A 95 -20.05 1.90 15.08
C LEU A 95 -20.24 3.38 14.84
N THR A 96 -21.39 3.89 15.23
CA THR A 96 -21.72 5.32 15.22
C THR A 96 -21.24 6.05 16.46
N ASN A 97 -21.05 5.34 17.58
CA ASN A 97 -20.66 5.91 18.86
C ASN A 97 -19.24 5.52 19.26
N LYS A 98 -18.52 6.47 19.88
CA LYS A 98 -17.16 6.25 20.44
C LYS A 98 -17.17 5.37 21.70
N ASN A 99 -18.31 4.78 22.08
CA ASN A 99 -18.42 3.97 23.28
C ASN A 99 -17.73 2.60 23.09
N LEU A 100 -16.78 2.31 23.95
CA LEU A 100 -15.96 1.09 23.93
C LEU A 100 -16.60 -0.07 24.71
N SER A 101 -17.88 0.00 25.10
CA SER A 101 -18.56 -1.06 25.86
C SER A 101 -18.56 -2.43 25.16
N PHE A 102 -18.44 -2.44 23.82
CA PHE A 102 -18.35 -3.68 23.04
C PHE A 102 -17.08 -4.50 23.30
N VAL A 103 -16.02 -3.88 23.83
CA VAL A 103 -14.71 -4.53 24.08
C VAL A 103 -14.87 -5.76 24.99
N LYS A 104 -15.78 -5.72 25.95
CA LYS A 104 -16.06 -6.82 26.90
C LYS A 104 -16.63 -8.08 26.23
N ASN A 105 -17.07 -7.98 24.96
CA ASN A 105 -17.71 -9.09 24.25
C ASN A 105 -16.74 -9.92 23.41
N TYR A 106 -15.44 -9.59 23.43
CA TYR A 106 -14.42 -10.26 22.60
C TYR A 106 -13.24 -10.74 23.44
N GLU A 107 -12.80 -11.95 23.19
CA GLU A 107 -11.59 -12.53 23.79
C GLU A 107 -10.32 -11.92 23.20
N ILE A 108 -10.34 -11.59 21.91
CA ILE A 108 -9.21 -10.99 21.20
C ILE A 108 -9.68 -9.79 20.40
N ILE A 109 -8.95 -8.68 20.53
CA ILE A 109 -9.19 -7.46 19.78
C ILE A 109 -7.91 -7.05 19.07
N ILE A 110 -7.98 -6.89 17.73
CA ILE A 110 -6.89 -6.40 16.91
C ILE A 110 -7.20 -4.95 16.51
N ASN A 111 -6.48 -3.99 17.08
CA ASN A 111 -6.65 -2.57 16.77
C ASN A 111 -5.71 -2.18 15.62
N CYS A 112 -6.30 -1.89 14.45
CA CYS A 112 -5.59 -1.40 13.26
C CYS A 112 -5.69 0.13 13.09
N ASP A 113 -6.37 0.84 13.99
CA ASP A 113 -6.48 2.30 13.96
C ASP A 113 -5.69 2.93 15.12
N TYR A 114 -4.48 3.40 14.81
CA TYR A 114 -3.61 4.06 15.78
C TYR A 114 -4.23 5.30 16.42
N PHE A 115 -5.06 6.05 15.71
CA PHE A 115 -5.71 7.27 16.19
C PHE A 115 -6.99 7.03 16.98
N HIS A 116 -7.46 5.78 17.05
CA HIS A 116 -8.64 5.45 17.81
C HIS A 116 -8.39 5.61 19.32
N ASN A 117 -9.37 6.13 20.05
CA ASN A 117 -9.27 6.31 21.51
C ASN A 117 -8.94 5.03 22.29
N PHE A 118 -9.28 3.88 21.71
CA PHE A 118 -8.91 2.56 22.24
C PHE A 118 -7.39 2.43 22.48
N THR A 119 -6.57 2.96 21.55
CA THR A 119 -5.11 2.96 21.69
C THR A 119 -4.67 3.66 22.97
N ASN A 120 -5.30 4.78 23.35
CA ASN A 120 -4.93 5.54 24.53
C ASN A 120 -5.26 4.83 25.85
N ASN A 121 -6.28 3.93 25.84
CA ASN A 121 -6.69 3.21 27.04
C ASN A 121 -5.75 2.05 27.37
N TYR A 122 -5.05 1.49 26.36
CA TYR A 122 -4.23 0.29 26.53
C TYR A 122 -2.72 0.55 26.33
N PHE A 123 -2.33 1.68 25.75
CA PHE A 123 -0.93 2.02 25.48
C PHE A 123 -0.59 3.38 26.08
N SER A 124 0.09 3.39 27.21
CA SER A 124 0.52 4.61 27.92
C SER A 124 1.74 5.28 27.28
N LYS A 125 2.60 4.49 26.62
CA LYS A 125 3.82 4.99 25.97
C LYS A 125 3.70 4.87 24.46
N LYS A 126 3.98 5.97 23.75
CA LYS A 126 3.98 6.03 22.28
C LYS A 126 5.28 6.64 21.80
N ILE A 127 5.93 5.97 20.85
CA ILE A 127 7.06 6.53 20.13
C ILE A 127 6.52 7.23 18.89
N ILE A 128 6.67 8.56 18.84
CA ILE A 128 6.23 9.37 17.70
C ILE A 128 7.45 10.06 17.12
N LYS A 129 7.79 9.74 15.86
CA LYS A 129 8.81 10.42 15.09
C LYS A 129 8.16 11.23 13.97
N LYS A 130 8.31 12.54 14.00
CA LYS A 130 7.88 13.43 12.92
C LYS A 130 8.99 13.50 11.88
N TYR A 131 8.70 13.18 10.63
CA TYR A 131 9.68 13.24 9.53
C TYR A 131 9.66 14.57 8.79
N ASN A 132 8.69 15.46 9.08
CA ASN A 132 8.49 16.75 8.42
C ASN A 132 8.48 16.62 6.88
N SER A 133 7.82 15.59 6.40
CA SER A 133 7.69 15.34 4.98
C SER A 133 6.27 14.94 4.62
N ILE A 134 5.85 15.30 3.40
CA ILE A 134 4.53 14.99 2.86
C ILE A 134 4.74 14.18 1.58
N ALA A 135 4.04 13.05 1.45
CA ALA A 135 4.04 12.25 0.24
C ALA A 135 2.80 12.57 -0.62
N TYR A 136 3.03 13.03 -1.84
CA TYR A 136 2.02 13.22 -2.87
C TYR A 136 1.97 12.00 -3.77
N THR A 137 0.76 11.51 -4.08
CA THR A 137 0.59 10.34 -4.95
C THR A 137 -0.42 10.63 -6.04
N THR A 138 -0.10 10.24 -7.28
CA THR A 138 -1.01 10.31 -8.41
C THR A 138 -0.75 9.15 -9.38
N ILE A 139 -1.69 8.89 -10.30
CA ILE A 139 -1.49 7.99 -11.43
C ILE A 139 -1.60 8.82 -12.70
N ILE A 140 -0.57 8.79 -13.52
CA ILE A 140 -0.56 9.40 -14.86
C ILE A 140 -0.89 8.36 -15.93
N ARG A 141 -1.59 8.78 -16.97
CA ARG A 141 -1.81 8.00 -18.18
C ARG A 141 -0.88 8.50 -19.28
N HIS A 142 -0.34 7.56 -20.03
CA HIS A 142 0.60 7.85 -21.13
C HIS A 142 0.35 6.91 -22.32
N LYS A 143 1.00 7.18 -23.45
CA LYS A 143 1.00 6.26 -24.60
C LYS A 143 1.51 4.89 -24.19
N LYS A 144 1.03 3.84 -24.86
CA LYS A 144 1.45 2.46 -24.58
C LYS A 144 2.94 2.29 -24.79
N ILE A 145 3.64 1.83 -23.75
CA ILE A 145 5.08 1.51 -23.74
C ILE A 145 5.29 0.18 -23.02
N LEU A 146 6.47 -0.40 -23.16
CA LEU A 146 6.90 -1.50 -22.30
C LEU A 146 7.27 -0.92 -20.93
N ASN A 147 6.34 -0.97 -20.00
CA ASN A 147 6.41 -0.28 -18.71
C ASN A 147 6.67 -1.26 -17.56
N ASN A 148 7.83 -1.87 -17.50
CA ASN A 148 8.21 -2.87 -16.50
C ASN A 148 9.45 -2.50 -15.66
N ILE A 149 9.88 -1.25 -15.75
CA ILE A 149 11.01 -0.68 -15.01
C ILE A 149 10.47 0.37 -14.04
N ALA A 150 10.66 0.18 -12.75
CA ALA A 150 10.44 1.23 -11.77
C ALA A 150 11.66 2.13 -11.67
N SER A 151 11.44 3.43 -11.51
CA SER A 151 12.54 4.40 -11.37
C SER A 151 12.32 5.25 -10.13
N GLN A 152 13.40 5.54 -9.40
CA GLN A 152 13.40 6.47 -8.29
C GLN A 152 14.51 7.50 -8.48
N ILE A 153 14.18 8.76 -8.32
CA ILE A 153 15.10 9.88 -8.43
C ILE A 153 15.20 10.55 -7.06
N PHE A 154 16.40 10.61 -6.48
CA PHE A 154 16.65 11.41 -5.29
C PHE A 154 16.86 12.86 -5.72
N THR A 155 15.88 13.71 -5.45
CA THR A 155 15.94 15.16 -5.72
C THR A 155 16.33 15.92 -4.44
N LYS A 156 16.72 17.18 -4.59
CA LYS A 156 17.03 18.06 -3.43
C LYS A 156 15.89 18.20 -2.45
N ARG A 157 14.63 18.05 -2.89
CA ARG A 157 13.42 18.15 -2.04
C ARG A 157 12.96 16.81 -1.48
N GLY A 158 13.51 15.70 -1.98
CA GLY A 158 13.17 14.35 -1.54
C GLY A 158 12.97 13.36 -2.71
N PRO A 159 12.69 12.10 -2.43
CA PRO A 159 12.60 11.07 -3.45
C PRO A 159 11.31 11.18 -4.28
N LEU A 160 11.49 11.07 -5.61
CA LEU A 160 10.44 10.98 -6.61
C LEU A 160 10.48 9.59 -7.25
N ALA A 161 9.42 8.81 -7.12
CA ALA A 161 9.33 7.46 -7.67
C ALA A 161 8.29 7.37 -8.79
N PHE A 162 8.64 6.63 -9.84
CA PHE A 162 7.79 6.23 -10.95
C PHE A 162 7.56 4.72 -10.86
N LEU A 163 6.35 4.32 -10.57
CA LEU A 163 5.97 2.93 -10.31
C LEU A 163 4.99 2.48 -11.40
N PRO A 164 5.42 1.70 -12.39
CA PRO A 164 4.55 1.15 -13.41
C PRO A 164 3.37 0.37 -12.81
N VAL A 165 2.17 0.60 -13.33
CA VAL A 165 0.96 -0.16 -12.95
C VAL A 165 0.26 -0.79 -14.15
N SER A 166 0.64 -0.38 -15.35
CA SER A 166 0.25 -0.99 -16.63
C SER A 166 1.16 -0.48 -17.75
N ASN A 167 0.96 -0.95 -18.98
CA ASN A 167 1.66 -0.39 -20.14
C ASN A 167 1.24 1.04 -20.53
N THR A 168 0.18 1.57 -19.88
CA THR A 168 -0.39 2.90 -20.15
C THR A 168 -0.54 3.77 -18.92
N GLU A 169 -0.17 3.25 -17.73
CA GLU A 169 -0.32 3.96 -16.47
C GLU A 169 0.91 3.79 -15.59
N THR A 170 1.33 4.88 -14.95
CA THR A 170 2.43 4.91 -13.98
C THR A 170 1.97 5.67 -12.74
N SER A 171 2.13 5.07 -11.58
CA SER A 171 1.95 5.74 -10.30
C SER A 171 3.17 6.58 -9.98
N ILE A 172 2.96 7.83 -9.62
CA ILE A 172 4.00 8.76 -9.17
C ILE A 172 3.86 8.94 -7.67
N VAL A 173 4.96 8.82 -6.95
CA VAL A 173 5.05 9.11 -5.51
C VAL A 173 6.17 10.11 -5.30
N TYR A 174 5.85 11.28 -4.77
CA TYR A 174 6.82 12.32 -4.48
C TYR A 174 6.78 12.66 -2.99
N SER A 175 7.85 12.35 -2.26
CA SER A 175 8.03 12.76 -0.86
C SER A 175 8.79 14.06 -0.81
N VAL A 176 8.17 15.09 -0.23
CA VAL A 176 8.75 16.43 -0.13
C VAL A 176 9.01 16.73 1.34
N HIS A 177 10.23 17.16 1.67
CA HIS A 177 10.56 17.73 2.97
C HIS A 177 10.04 19.17 3.04
N ASN A 178 9.40 19.50 4.17
CA ASN A 178 8.96 20.86 4.48
C ASN A 178 10.12 21.67 5.04
#